data_ea11fb4de405eba7cd211db694df95be
#
_entry.id   ea11fb4de405eba7cd211db694df95be
#
_cell.length_a   1.000
_cell.length_b   1.000
_cell.length_c   1.000
_cell.angle_alpha   90.00
_cell.angle_beta   90.00
_cell.angle_gamma   90.00
#
_symmetry.space_group_name_H-M   'P 1'
#
loop_
_entity.id
_entity.type
_entity.pdbx_description
1 polymer ?
#
loop_
_entity_poly.entity_id
_entity_poly.type
_entity_poly.pdbx_seq_one_letter_code
_entity_poly.pdbx_strand_id
1 'polypeptide(L)'
;ALASYGLYFWCSDFLLILFFIYINDFTQETFVNKRGGLILGILIAIDGILCGINVYNQMLFSVVLSGDKAEGYYYKVTSRTWLYSYHKLFVYMFAVMTFLLLAYEIYKAARIYVKQYYAILYCFLLMIATNVVYEVLNLEFDYSVLFYGITAAGIYYITFQYVPKGLVEKTLVMVVQNFTDGVVCMDIKGRCIYANVYARQVFHVDKDTRVIENYYRSWKGDRKPEEIEECSWQGETEINGKQNFFAARYRGIWDEDNRFIGCYYVLHDETEHRKKLEEERYRSNYDSLTGLFNREHFYETVEQQIVANP
;
A
#
# COMPACT_ATOMS: atom_id res chain seq x y z
N ALA A 1 -37.19 -25.84 15.11
CA ALA A 1 -36.77 -24.67 15.90
C ALA A 1 -35.50 -24.95 16.70
N LEU A 2 -35.49 -25.96 17.61
CA LEU A 2 -34.35 -26.24 18.47
C LEU A 2 -33.09 -26.56 17.69
N ALA A 3 -33.18 -27.39 16.66
CA ALA A 3 -32.03 -27.72 15.79
C ALA A 3 -31.54 -26.48 15.01
N SER A 4 -32.44 -25.62 14.56
CA SER A 4 -32.07 -24.38 13.85
C SER A 4 -31.32 -23.41 14.76
N TYR A 5 -31.75 -23.26 16.00
CA TYR A 5 -31.05 -22.44 17.00
C TYR A 5 -29.67 -23.03 17.38
N GLY A 6 -29.58 -24.38 17.53
CA GLY A 6 -28.29 -25.04 17.79
C GLY A 6 -27.30 -24.81 16.64
N LEU A 7 -27.75 -24.95 15.40
CA LEU A 7 -26.95 -24.67 14.22
C LEU A 7 -26.55 -23.19 14.15
N TYR A 8 -27.48 -22.29 14.45
CA TYR A 8 -27.23 -20.86 14.48
C TYR A 8 -26.12 -20.48 15.47
N PHE A 9 -26.21 -20.94 16.73
CA PHE A 9 -25.17 -20.66 17.74
C PHE A 9 -23.83 -21.21 17.31
N TRP A 10 -23.77 -22.46 16.87
CA TRP A 10 -22.53 -23.06 16.38
C TRP A 10 -21.91 -22.31 15.21
N CYS A 11 -22.71 -21.91 14.21
CA CYS A 11 -22.21 -21.12 13.07
C CYS A 11 -21.70 -19.73 13.51
N SER A 12 -22.35 -19.07 14.47
CA SER A 12 -21.90 -17.78 15.01
C SER A 12 -20.54 -17.88 15.69
N ASP A 13 -20.34 -18.93 16.47
CA ASP A 13 -19.10 -19.18 17.18
C ASP A 13 -17.96 -19.54 16.22
N PHE A 14 -18.28 -20.38 15.24
CA PHE A 14 -17.36 -20.74 14.18
C PHE A 14 -16.89 -19.49 13.41
N LEU A 15 -17.79 -18.58 13.06
CA LEU A 15 -17.44 -17.31 12.39
C LEU A 15 -16.52 -16.44 13.24
N LEU A 16 -16.76 -16.34 14.54
CA LEU A 16 -15.92 -15.54 15.44
C LEU A 16 -14.49 -16.12 15.55
N ILE A 17 -14.40 -17.44 15.64
CA ILE A 17 -13.09 -18.13 15.69
C ILE A 17 -12.37 -18.04 14.34
N LEU A 18 -13.07 -18.17 13.22
CA LEU A 18 -12.51 -17.93 11.91
C LEU A 18 -11.99 -16.49 11.77
N PHE A 19 -12.73 -15.54 12.33
CA PHE A 19 -12.29 -14.16 12.34
C PHE A 19 -11.01 -13.96 13.17
N PHE A 20 -10.92 -14.60 14.33
CA PHE A 20 -9.69 -14.58 15.12
C PHE A 20 -8.51 -15.19 14.37
N ILE A 21 -8.69 -16.34 13.71
CA ILE A 21 -7.66 -16.99 12.90
C ILE A 21 -7.25 -16.07 11.72
N TYR A 22 -8.24 -15.47 11.05
CA TYR A 22 -8.01 -14.52 9.98
C TYR A 22 -7.15 -13.33 10.45
N ILE A 23 -7.47 -12.72 11.60
CA ILE A 23 -6.69 -11.60 12.14
C ILE A 23 -5.27 -12.05 12.49
N ASN A 24 -5.10 -13.21 13.10
CA ASN A 24 -3.78 -13.77 13.40
C ASN A 24 -2.93 -13.99 12.12
N ASP A 25 -3.55 -14.45 11.05
CA ASP A 25 -2.86 -14.66 9.75
C ASP A 25 -2.59 -13.32 9.04
N PHE A 26 -3.57 -12.42 9.05
CA PHE A 26 -3.47 -11.09 8.44
C PHE A 26 -2.38 -10.22 9.08
N THR A 27 -2.18 -10.34 10.39
CA THR A 27 -1.15 -9.62 11.14
C THR A 27 0.23 -10.26 11.02
N GLN A 28 0.31 -11.44 10.40
CA GLN A 28 1.53 -12.27 10.31
C GLN A 28 2.14 -12.63 11.69
N GLU A 29 1.36 -12.50 12.75
CA GLU A 29 1.79 -12.89 14.09
C GLU A 29 1.58 -14.40 14.30
N THR A 30 2.52 -15.03 14.98
CA THR A 30 2.50 -16.48 15.21
C THR A 30 1.87 -16.86 16.55
N PHE A 31 0.85 -16.12 17.01
CA PHE A 31 0.14 -16.46 18.26
C PHE A 31 -0.52 -17.83 18.16
N VAL A 32 -1.05 -18.17 16.99
CA VAL A 32 -1.62 -19.49 16.73
C VAL A 32 -0.73 -20.26 15.76
N ASN A 33 0.10 -21.15 16.31
CA ASN A 33 0.86 -22.09 15.52
C ASN A 33 -0.02 -23.30 15.08
N LYS A 34 0.52 -24.23 14.28
CA LYS A 34 -0.21 -25.41 13.81
C LYS A 34 -0.85 -26.23 14.94
N ARG A 35 -0.18 -26.33 16.10
CA ARG A 35 -0.73 -27.06 17.29
C ARG A 35 -1.87 -26.27 17.92
N GLY A 36 -1.73 -24.95 18.05
CA GLY A 36 -2.81 -24.08 18.50
C GLY A 36 -4.04 -24.15 17.61
N GLY A 37 -3.87 -24.12 16.29
CA GLY A 37 -4.96 -24.29 15.33
C GLY A 37 -5.69 -25.64 15.47
N LEU A 38 -4.97 -26.72 15.75
CA LEU A 38 -5.56 -28.04 16.02
C LEU A 38 -6.39 -28.01 17.31
N ILE A 39 -5.87 -27.38 18.38
CA ILE A 39 -6.60 -27.23 19.66
C ILE A 39 -7.88 -26.43 19.44
N LEU A 40 -7.82 -25.32 18.72
CA LEU A 40 -8.99 -24.52 18.37
C LEU A 40 -10.01 -25.33 17.57
N GLY A 41 -9.59 -26.12 16.59
CA GLY A 41 -10.45 -27.00 15.82
C GLY A 41 -11.16 -28.05 16.69
N ILE A 42 -10.46 -28.63 17.67
CA ILE A 42 -11.05 -29.58 18.63
C ILE A 42 -12.10 -28.86 19.51
N LEU A 43 -11.79 -27.67 20.01
CA LEU A 43 -12.72 -26.90 20.85
C LEU A 43 -14.01 -26.52 20.09
N ILE A 44 -13.90 -26.11 18.83
CA ILE A 44 -15.05 -25.84 17.95
C ILE A 44 -15.87 -27.10 17.72
N ALA A 45 -15.21 -28.23 17.50
CA ALA A 45 -15.91 -29.51 17.31
C ALA A 45 -16.67 -29.95 18.57
N ILE A 46 -16.09 -29.78 19.76
CA ILE A 46 -16.75 -30.05 21.04
C ILE A 46 -17.98 -29.16 21.20
N ASP A 47 -17.87 -27.87 20.92
CA ASP A 47 -18.97 -26.91 20.99
C ASP A 47 -20.09 -27.28 20.03
N GLY A 48 -19.76 -27.63 18.78
CA GLY A 48 -20.76 -28.11 17.80
C GLY A 48 -21.46 -29.39 18.24
N ILE A 49 -20.74 -30.33 18.89
CA ILE A 49 -21.34 -31.55 19.46
C ILE A 49 -22.31 -31.18 20.59
N LEU A 50 -21.96 -30.26 21.48
CA LEU A 50 -22.82 -29.79 22.57
C LEU A 50 -24.10 -29.14 22.01
N CYS A 51 -23.98 -28.27 21.01
CA CYS A 51 -25.12 -27.67 20.31
C CYS A 51 -26.00 -28.72 19.63
N GLY A 52 -25.40 -29.76 19.03
CA GLY A 52 -26.14 -30.88 18.43
C GLY A 52 -26.89 -31.74 19.45
N ILE A 53 -26.26 -32.06 20.56
CA ILE A 53 -26.87 -32.87 21.66
C ILE A 53 -28.03 -32.09 22.31
N ASN A 54 -27.95 -30.73 22.31
CA ASN A 54 -29.02 -29.89 22.88
C ASN A 54 -30.41 -30.13 22.20
N VAL A 55 -30.43 -30.61 20.97
CA VAL A 55 -31.67 -30.96 20.26
C VAL A 55 -32.47 -32.07 20.99
N TYR A 56 -31.77 -32.94 21.67
CA TYR A 56 -32.37 -34.10 22.38
C TYR A 56 -32.62 -33.83 23.84
N ASN A 57 -31.71 -33.17 24.54
CA ASN A 57 -31.76 -33.08 26.00
C ASN A 57 -31.95 -31.63 26.55
N GLN A 58 -31.93 -30.62 25.68
CA GLN A 58 -32.10 -29.23 26.06
C GLN A 58 -31.20 -28.76 27.21
N MET A 59 -29.96 -29.29 27.25
CA MET A 59 -29.00 -29.01 28.32
C MET A 59 -28.40 -27.61 28.25
N LEU A 60 -28.35 -27.00 27.06
CA LEU A 60 -27.85 -25.63 26.88
C LEU A 60 -28.96 -24.61 27.04
N PHE A 61 -30.01 -24.75 26.22
CA PHE A 61 -31.14 -23.84 26.18
C PHE A 61 -32.40 -24.57 25.73
N SER A 62 -33.57 -24.04 26.11
CA SER A 62 -34.89 -24.47 25.59
C SER A 62 -35.53 -23.38 24.74
N VAL A 63 -36.40 -23.77 23.84
CA VAL A 63 -37.08 -22.88 22.90
C VAL A 63 -38.58 -23.07 23.06
N VAL A 64 -39.31 -21.97 23.20
CA VAL A 64 -40.77 -21.96 23.35
C VAL A 64 -41.38 -21.10 22.24
N LEU A 65 -42.54 -21.52 21.74
CA LEU A 65 -43.35 -20.72 20.85
C LEU A 65 -43.96 -19.55 21.62
N SER A 66 -43.69 -18.35 21.17
CA SER A 66 -44.19 -17.08 21.73
C SER A 66 -44.92 -16.28 20.67
N GLY A 67 -45.66 -15.24 21.09
CA GLY A 67 -46.47 -14.41 20.19
C GLY A 67 -47.96 -14.72 20.28
N ASP A 68 -48.78 -13.97 19.54
CA ASP A 68 -50.19 -14.13 19.44
C ASP A 68 -50.69 -14.09 17.95
N LYS A 69 -52.02 -14.21 17.74
CA LYS A 69 -52.57 -14.17 16.40
C LYS A 69 -52.47 -12.82 15.71
N ALA A 70 -52.29 -11.73 16.46
CA ALA A 70 -52.23 -10.37 15.91
C ALA A 70 -50.79 -10.01 15.49
N GLU A 71 -49.79 -10.42 16.29
CA GLU A 71 -48.35 -10.12 16.05
C GLU A 71 -47.62 -11.26 15.32
N GLY A 72 -48.24 -12.44 15.22
CA GLY A 72 -47.63 -13.64 14.67
C GLY A 72 -46.89 -14.47 15.74
N TYR A 73 -46.60 -15.73 15.39
CA TYR A 73 -45.92 -16.65 16.29
C TYR A 73 -44.44 -16.75 15.93
N TYR A 74 -43.59 -16.67 16.92
CA TYR A 74 -42.15 -16.84 16.77
C TYR A 74 -41.56 -17.71 17.89
N TYR A 75 -40.40 -18.30 17.64
CA TYR A 75 -39.73 -19.11 18.64
C TYR A 75 -38.74 -18.26 19.43
N LYS A 76 -38.77 -18.37 20.75
CA LYS A 76 -37.88 -17.63 21.66
C LYS A 76 -37.09 -18.58 22.58
N VAL A 77 -35.81 -18.29 22.78
CA VAL A 77 -34.99 -18.98 23.80
C VAL A 77 -35.42 -18.52 25.18
N THR A 78 -35.89 -19.45 26.03
CA THR A 78 -36.51 -19.12 27.31
C THR A 78 -35.73 -19.54 28.53
N SER A 79 -35.15 -20.73 28.54
CA SER A 79 -34.29 -21.16 29.65
C SER A 79 -32.85 -21.26 29.18
N ARG A 80 -31.96 -20.72 30.01
CA ARG A 80 -30.52 -20.76 29.80
C ARG A 80 -29.90 -21.43 31.01
N THR A 81 -29.20 -22.54 30.81
CA THR A 81 -28.55 -23.28 31.89
C THR A 81 -27.16 -22.70 32.18
N TRP A 82 -26.50 -23.18 33.24
CA TRP A 82 -25.12 -22.82 33.53
C TRP A 82 -24.17 -23.20 32.39
N LEU A 83 -24.48 -24.27 31.64
CA LEU A 83 -23.71 -24.71 30.48
C LEU A 83 -23.79 -23.71 29.30
N TYR A 84 -24.96 -23.06 29.13
CA TYR A 84 -25.10 -21.95 28.18
C TYR A 84 -24.24 -20.76 28.58
N SER A 85 -24.16 -20.43 29.88
CA SER A 85 -23.29 -19.34 30.35
C SER A 85 -21.82 -19.66 30.12
N TYR A 86 -21.41 -20.93 30.29
CA TYR A 86 -20.07 -21.37 29.98
C TYR A 86 -19.74 -21.25 28.46
N HIS A 87 -20.66 -21.69 27.60
CA HIS A 87 -20.53 -21.52 26.15
C HIS A 87 -20.38 -20.05 25.76
N LYS A 88 -21.19 -19.15 26.30
CA LYS A 88 -21.05 -17.70 26.03
C LYS A 88 -19.73 -17.12 26.55
N LEU A 89 -19.28 -17.53 27.74
CA LEU A 89 -17.97 -17.10 28.26
C LEU A 89 -16.81 -17.50 27.33
N PHE A 90 -16.89 -18.72 26.80
CA PHE A 90 -15.91 -19.22 25.83
C PHE A 90 -15.86 -18.35 24.58
N VAL A 91 -17.00 -18.02 23.99
CA VAL A 91 -17.11 -17.15 22.81
C VAL A 91 -16.57 -15.74 23.08
N TYR A 92 -16.99 -15.11 24.19
CA TYR A 92 -16.51 -13.76 24.53
C TYR A 92 -15.00 -13.74 24.84
N MET A 93 -14.43 -14.84 25.31
CA MET A 93 -12.98 -14.95 25.46
C MET A 93 -12.26 -14.76 24.11
N PHE A 94 -12.75 -15.35 23.03
CA PHE A 94 -12.19 -15.14 21.68
C PHE A 94 -12.39 -13.71 21.21
N ALA A 95 -13.53 -13.10 21.51
CA ALA A 95 -13.77 -11.70 21.19
C ALA A 95 -12.74 -10.77 21.88
N VAL A 96 -12.48 -11.02 23.17
CA VAL A 96 -11.46 -10.26 23.92
C VAL A 96 -10.05 -10.51 23.35
N MET A 97 -9.69 -11.77 23.04
CA MET A 97 -8.40 -12.09 22.42
C MET A 97 -8.22 -11.38 21.09
N THR A 98 -9.25 -11.37 20.23
CA THR A 98 -9.23 -10.68 18.95
C THR A 98 -9.07 -9.15 19.13
N PHE A 99 -9.78 -8.58 20.09
CA PHE A 99 -9.63 -7.15 20.42
C PHE A 99 -8.22 -6.81 20.87
N LEU A 100 -7.65 -7.60 21.77
CA LEU A 100 -6.28 -7.38 22.29
C LEU A 100 -5.24 -7.53 21.18
N LEU A 101 -5.41 -8.50 20.29
CA LEU A 101 -4.53 -8.69 19.13
C LEU A 101 -4.57 -7.45 18.21
N LEU A 102 -5.77 -6.98 17.83
CA LEU A 102 -5.93 -5.80 17.00
C LEU A 102 -5.38 -4.54 17.68
N ALA A 103 -5.62 -4.36 18.97
CA ALA A 103 -5.07 -3.23 19.74
C ALA A 103 -3.54 -3.24 19.78
N TYR A 104 -2.94 -4.42 19.95
CA TYR A 104 -1.50 -4.60 19.90
C TYR A 104 -0.93 -4.25 18.52
N GLU A 105 -1.58 -4.72 17.46
CA GLU A 105 -1.17 -4.42 16.08
C GLU A 105 -1.30 -2.93 15.75
N ILE A 106 -2.37 -2.26 16.19
CA ILE A 106 -2.52 -0.82 16.03
C ILE A 106 -1.37 -0.06 16.67
N TYR A 107 -0.94 -0.50 17.87
CA TYR A 107 0.17 0.11 18.58
C TYR A 107 1.51 -0.07 17.85
N LYS A 108 1.76 -1.26 17.27
CA LYS A 108 3.01 -1.62 16.57
C LYS A 108 3.07 -1.13 15.13
N ALA A 109 1.92 -0.97 14.47
CA ALA A 109 1.83 -0.73 13.05
C ALA A 109 2.42 0.62 12.62
N ALA A 110 3.04 0.65 11.44
CA ALA A 110 3.43 1.90 10.80
C ALA A 110 2.18 2.76 10.49
N ARG A 111 2.31 4.09 10.63
CA ARG A 111 1.20 5.06 10.48
C ARG A 111 0.36 4.89 9.20
N ILE A 112 0.95 4.35 8.15
CA ILE A 112 0.28 4.09 6.87
C ILE A 112 -0.80 3.02 7.00
N TYR A 113 -0.57 1.98 7.81
CA TYR A 113 -1.47 0.83 7.99
C TYR A 113 -2.45 1.01 9.15
N VAL A 114 -2.19 1.94 10.07
CA VAL A 114 -3.01 2.16 11.27
C VAL A 114 -4.49 2.40 10.91
N LYS A 115 -4.78 3.15 9.85
CA LYS A 115 -6.17 3.37 9.38
C LYS A 115 -6.87 2.08 8.96
N GLN A 116 -6.15 1.15 8.36
CA GLN A 116 -6.66 -0.17 7.94
C GLN A 116 -7.03 -1.01 9.17
N TYR A 117 -6.16 -1.07 10.17
CA TYR A 117 -6.43 -1.79 11.41
C TYR A 117 -7.59 -1.16 12.21
N TYR A 118 -7.69 0.17 12.28
CA TYR A 118 -8.84 0.83 12.88
C TYR A 118 -10.16 0.51 12.16
N ALA A 119 -10.16 0.44 10.85
CA ALA A 119 -11.36 0.08 10.09
C ALA A 119 -11.80 -1.36 10.39
N ILE A 120 -10.85 -2.31 10.47
CA ILE A 120 -11.13 -3.70 10.85
C ILE A 120 -11.66 -3.75 12.30
N LEU A 121 -11.02 -3.03 13.23
CA LEU A 121 -11.45 -2.96 14.63
C LEU A 121 -12.87 -2.39 14.74
N TYR A 122 -13.18 -1.34 13.99
CA TYR A 122 -14.52 -0.75 13.97
C TYR A 122 -15.58 -1.74 13.48
N CYS A 123 -15.33 -2.45 12.37
CA CYS A 123 -16.20 -3.50 11.89
C CYS A 123 -16.41 -4.60 12.95
N PHE A 124 -15.36 -5.02 13.62
CA PHE A 124 -15.43 -6.01 14.67
C PHE A 124 -16.22 -5.54 15.88
N LEU A 125 -15.99 -4.32 16.37
CA LEU A 125 -16.73 -3.74 17.48
C LEU A 125 -18.21 -3.55 17.17
N LEU A 126 -18.55 -3.19 15.92
CA LEU A 126 -19.95 -3.11 15.47
C LEU A 126 -20.64 -4.47 15.56
N MET A 127 -19.97 -5.53 15.11
CA MET A 127 -20.47 -6.90 15.19
C MET A 127 -20.73 -7.32 16.66
N ILE A 128 -19.77 -7.07 17.56
CA ILE A 128 -19.93 -7.41 18.97
C ILE A 128 -21.04 -6.56 19.63
N ALA A 129 -21.08 -5.25 19.32
CA ALA A 129 -22.08 -4.36 19.91
C ALA A 129 -23.51 -4.77 19.53
N THR A 130 -23.75 -5.13 18.26
CA THR A 130 -25.08 -5.61 17.82
C THR A 130 -25.49 -6.92 18.50
N ASN A 131 -24.54 -7.83 18.72
CA ASN A 131 -24.81 -9.07 19.49
C ASN A 131 -25.10 -8.79 20.95
N VAL A 132 -24.35 -7.91 21.60
CA VAL A 132 -24.60 -7.51 23.00
C VAL A 132 -25.95 -6.81 23.14
N VAL A 133 -26.31 -5.92 22.21
CA VAL A 133 -27.63 -5.26 22.21
C VAL A 133 -28.76 -6.28 22.11
N TYR A 134 -28.64 -7.27 21.23
CA TYR A 134 -29.60 -8.35 21.13
C TYR A 134 -29.79 -9.10 22.47
N GLU A 135 -28.68 -9.47 23.12
CA GLU A 135 -28.69 -10.19 24.40
C GLU A 135 -29.29 -9.36 25.56
N VAL A 136 -28.85 -8.10 25.68
CA VAL A 136 -29.24 -7.22 26.81
C VAL A 136 -30.70 -6.78 26.70
N LEU A 137 -31.14 -6.41 25.52
CA LEU A 137 -32.51 -5.96 25.30
C LEU A 137 -33.49 -7.11 25.11
N ASN A 138 -33.04 -8.37 25.08
CA ASN A 138 -33.86 -9.56 24.82
C ASN A 138 -34.75 -9.39 23.61
N LEU A 139 -34.17 -8.88 22.50
CA LEU A 139 -34.94 -8.64 21.27
C LEU A 139 -35.55 -9.94 20.73
N GLU A 140 -36.66 -9.81 20.02
CA GLU A 140 -37.37 -10.97 19.45
C GLU A 140 -36.59 -11.62 18.33
N PHE A 141 -35.91 -10.80 17.53
CA PHE A 141 -35.09 -11.24 16.41
C PHE A 141 -33.65 -10.82 16.59
N ASP A 142 -32.74 -11.72 16.21
CA ASP A 142 -31.32 -11.42 16.22
C ASP A 142 -30.90 -10.73 14.93
N TYR A 143 -30.87 -9.40 14.97
CA TYR A 143 -30.42 -8.57 13.85
C TYR A 143 -28.90 -8.59 13.66
N SER A 144 -28.12 -9.13 14.60
CA SER A 144 -26.66 -9.19 14.51
C SER A 144 -26.18 -9.98 13.28
N VAL A 145 -26.99 -10.95 12.82
CA VAL A 145 -26.71 -11.76 11.61
C VAL A 145 -26.53 -10.87 10.36
N LEU A 146 -27.35 -9.82 10.21
CA LEU A 146 -27.22 -8.88 9.08
C LEU A 146 -25.89 -8.13 9.14
N PHE A 147 -25.47 -7.76 10.35
CA PHE A 147 -24.19 -7.06 10.53
C PHE A 147 -22.98 -7.98 10.30
N TYR A 148 -23.08 -9.29 10.51
CA TYR A 148 -22.02 -10.23 10.14
C TYR A 148 -21.73 -10.18 8.65
N GLY A 149 -22.75 -10.15 7.79
CA GLY A 149 -22.60 -10.05 6.35
C GLY A 149 -21.94 -8.72 5.92
N ILE A 150 -22.42 -7.61 6.47
CA ILE A 150 -21.86 -6.27 6.22
C ILE A 150 -20.40 -6.19 6.67
N THR A 151 -20.12 -6.70 7.86
CA THR A 151 -18.75 -6.74 8.43
C THR A 151 -17.83 -7.59 7.57
N ALA A 152 -18.26 -8.78 7.14
CA ALA A 152 -17.49 -9.65 6.27
C ALA A 152 -17.16 -8.98 4.92
N ALA A 153 -18.12 -8.31 4.29
CA ALA A 153 -17.90 -7.55 3.06
C ALA A 153 -16.92 -6.37 3.28
N GLY A 154 -17.06 -5.66 4.41
CA GLY A 154 -16.15 -4.57 4.78
C GLY A 154 -14.70 -5.06 4.98
N ILE A 155 -14.54 -6.17 5.68
CA ILE A 155 -13.23 -6.79 5.93
C ILE A 155 -12.61 -7.27 4.62
N TYR A 156 -13.39 -7.93 3.76
CA TYR A 156 -12.94 -8.34 2.43
C TYR A 156 -12.42 -7.14 1.62
N TYR A 157 -13.19 -6.06 1.57
CA TYR A 157 -12.78 -4.83 0.88
C TYR A 157 -11.48 -4.25 1.45
N ILE A 158 -11.38 -4.14 2.78
CA ILE A 158 -10.21 -3.60 3.47
C ILE A 158 -8.97 -4.47 3.21
N THR A 159 -9.13 -5.79 3.15
CA THR A 159 -8.03 -6.73 2.98
C THR A 159 -7.50 -6.76 1.55
N PHE A 160 -8.42 -6.87 0.58
CA PHE A 160 -8.04 -7.19 -0.82
C PHE A 160 -8.10 -5.99 -1.77
N GLN A 161 -8.92 -4.99 -1.47
CA GLN A 161 -9.12 -3.84 -2.36
C GLN A 161 -8.47 -2.56 -1.84
N TYR A 162 -8.26 -2.45 -0.54
CA TYR A 162 -7.69 -1.24 0.04
C TYR A 162 -6.17 -1.21 -0.13
N VAL A 163 -5.70 -0.37 -1.03
CA VAL A 163 -4.27 -0.04 -1.15
C VAL A 163 -4.00 1.29 -0.44
N PRO A 164 -3.12 1.34 0.57
CA PRO A 164 -2.77 2.60 1.23
C PRO A 164 -2.15 3.59 0.23
N LYS A 165 -2.92 4.60 -0.19
CA LYS A 165 -2.44 5.63 -1.14
C LYS A 165 -1.09 6.22 -0.73
N GLY A 166 -0.91 6.50 0.55
CA GLY A 166 0.35 7.01 1.07
C GLY A 166 1.55 6.06 0.95
N LEU A 167 1.34 4.75 0.79
CA LEU A 167 2.42 3.80 0.51
C LEU A 167 2.92 3.95 -0.93
N VAL A 168 1.99 4.00 -1.89
CA VAL A 168 2.32 4.18 -3.31
C VAL A 168 3.07 5.49 -3.51
N GLU A 169 2.55 6.60 -2.96
CA GLU A 169 3.21 7.91 -3.04
C GLU A 169 4.62 7.89 -2.45
N LYS A 170 4.80 7.35 -1.23
CA LYS A 170 6.12 7.24 -0.60
C LYS A 170 7.06 6.34 -1.39
N THR A 171 6.58 5.22 -1.90
CA THR A 171 7.39 4.30 -2.69
C THR A 171 7.86 4.97 -3.98
N LEU A 172 6.96 5.66 -4.69
CA LEU A 172 7.31 6.40 -5.90
C LEU A 172 8.37 7.48 -5.61
N VAL A 173 8.18 8.27 -4.55
CA VAL A 173 9.18 9.28 -4.15
C VAL A 173 10.51 8.62 -3.80
N MET A 174 10.53 7.52 -3.03
CA MET A 174 11.77 6.80 -2.70
C MET A 174 12.46 6.21 -3.93
N VAL A 175 11.70 5.65 -4.86
CA VAL A 175 12.25 5.12 -6.13
C VAL A 175 12.90 6.24 -6.92
N VAL A 176 12.18 7.37 -7.09
CA VAL A 176 12.72 8.53 -7.84
C VAL A 176 13.91 9.18 -7.13
N GLN A 177 13.95 9.19 -5.79
CA GLN A 177 15.10 9.70 -5.04
C GLN A 177 16.39 8.89 -5.26
N ASN A 178 16.26 7.59 -5.50
CA ASN A 178 17.40 6.68 -5.71
C ASN A 178 17.77 6.50 -7.18
N PHE A 179 17.10 7.19 -8.10
CA PHE A 179 17.51 7.19 -9.51
C PHE A 179 18.88 7.84 -9.68
N THR A 180 19.66 7.27 -10.58
CA THR A 180 20.92 7.86 -11.05
C THR A 180 20.67 9.12 -11.88
N ASP A 181 19.47 9.21 -12.46
CA ASP A 181 19.02 10.38 -13.21
C ASP A 181 18.43 11.45 -12.30
N GLY A 182 18.67 12.71 -12.62
CA GLY A 182 18.03 13.83 -11.95
C GLY A 182 16.57 13.97 -12.38
N VAL A 183 15.68 14.15 -11.42
CA VAL A 183 14.26 14.41 -11.69
C VAL A 183 13.86 15.72 -11.00
N VAL A 184 13.31 16.64 -11.78
CA VAL A 184 12.76 17.92 -11.30
C VAL A 184 11.34 18.04 -11.79
N CYS A 185 10.39 18.34 -10.88
CA CYS A 185 9.00 18.61 -11.23
C CYS A 185 8.64 20.06 -10.91
N MET A 186 7.93 20.70 -11.83
CA MET A 186 7.50 22.09 -11.75
C MET A 186 5.98 22.21 -11.84
N ASP A 187 5.39 23.11 -11.08
CA ASP A 187 3.96 23.43 -11.22
C ASP A 187 3.68 24.36 -12.43
N ILE A 188 2.39 24.63 -12.67
CA ILE A 188 1.95 25.55 -13.75
C ILE A 188 2.53 26.96 -13.62
N LYS A 189 2.95 27.38 -12.42
CA LYS A 189 3.55 28.69 -12.15
C LYS A 189 5.06 28.69 -12.28
N GLY A 190 5.67 27.54 -12.61
CA GLY A 190 7.11 27.38 -12.70
C GLY A 190 7.80 27.35 -11.33
N ARG A 191 7.13 26.89 -10.29
CA ARG A 191 7.73 26.63 -8.98
C ARG A 191 8.16 25.18 -8.91
N CYS A 192 9.34 24.92 -8.39
CA CYS A 192 9.84 23.57 -8.20
C CYS A 192 9.11 22.90 -7.05
N ILE A 193 8.29 21.89 -7.35
CA ILE A 193 7.55 21.10 -6.35
C ILE A 193 8.34 19.87 -5.89
N TYR A 194 9.27 19.39 -6.72
CA TYR A 194 10.11 18.24 -6.39
C TYR A 194 11.43 18.29 -7.15
N ALA A 195 12.51 17.92 -6.47
CA ALA A 195 13.82 17.61 -7.08
C ALA A 195 14.47 16.47 -6.29
N ASN A 196 14.91 15.42 -6.96
CA ASN A 196 15.61 14.32 -6.32
C ASN A 196 17.05 14.68 -5.96
N VAL A 197 17.76 13.74 -5.31
CA VAL A 197 19.12 13.99 -4.81
C VAL A 197 20.08 14.36 -5.96
N TYR A 198 20.06 13.62 -7.07
CA TYR A 198 20.95 13.89 -8.20
C TYR A 198 20.65 15.26 -8.84
N ALA A 199 19.40 15.61 -9.07
CA ALA A 199 19.04 16.94 -9.60
C ALA A 199 19.55 18.06 -8.70
N ARG A 200 19.44 17.92 -7.37
CA ARG A 200 19.95 18.93 -6.43
C ARG A 200 21.47 19.05 -6.50
N GLN A 201 22.19 17.97 -6.70
CA GLN A 201 23.65 17.98 -6.90
C GLN A 201 24.03 18.72 -8.19
N VAL A 202 23.33 18.42 -9.31
CA VAL A 202 23.54 19.09 -10.60
C VAL A 202 23.37 20.62 -10.51
N PHE A 203 22.36 21.06 -9.75
CA PHE A 203 22.07 22.48 -9.58
C PHE A 203 22.77 23.11 -8.36
N HIS A 204 23.60 22.37 -7.64
CA HIS A 204 24.28 22.80 -6.40
C HIS A 204 23.32 23.41 -5.36
N VAL A 205 22.14 22.79 -5.19
CA VAL A 205 21.13 23.24 -4.23
C VAL A 205 20.91 22.20 -3.15
N ASP A 206 20.75 22.66 -1.92
CA ASP A 206 20.43 21.76 -0.79
C ASP A 206 18.91 21.74 -0.54
N LYS A 207 18.33 22.82 -0.01
CA LYS A 207 16.87 22.92 0.27
C LYS A 207 16.20 24.01 -0.53
N ASP A 208 16.93 25.05 -0.94
CA ASP A 208 16.38 26.18 -1.65
C ASP A 208 16.34 25.91 -3.16
N THR A 209 15.16 25.65 -3.67
CA THR A 209 14.94 25.32 -5.08
C THR A 209 14.84 26.54 -6.01
N ARG A 210 15.00 27.77 -5.50
CA ARG A 210 14.90 29.00 -6.32
C ARG A 210 15.92 29.05 -7.45
N VAL A 211 17.08 28.43 -7.27
CA VAL A 211 18.09 28.31 -8.34
C VAL A 211 17.53 27.54 -9.52
N ILE A 212 16.86 26.39 -9.25
CA ILE A 212 16.22 25.56 -10.27
C ILE A 212 15.09 26.34 -10.96
N GLU A 213 14.28 27.08 -10.20
CA GLU A 213 13.20 27.90 -10.74
C GLU A 213 13.72 29.03 -11.64
N ASN A 214 14.81 29.70 -11.23
CA ASN A 214 15.44 30.73 -12.02
C ASN A 214 16.04 30.17 -13.32
N TYR A 215 16.71 29.03 -13.24
CA TYR A 215 17.20 28.30 -14.42
C TYR A 215 16.08 27.98 -15.39
N TYR A 216 14.96 27.45 -14.88
CA TYR A 216 13.77 27.17 -15.66
C TYR A 216 13.22 28.41 -16.35
N ARG A 217 13.07 29.51 -15.61
CA ARG A 217 12.58 30.79 -16.16
C ARG A 217 13.48 31.33 -17.26
N SER A 218 14.79 31.29 -17.04
CA SER A 218 15.78 31.74 -18.04
C SER A 218 15.71 30.87 -19.30
N TRP A 219 15.65 29.52 -19.13
CA TRP A 219 15.56 28.60 -20.25
C TRP A 219 14.23 28.70 -21.01
N LYS A 220 13.11 28.82 -20.29
CA LYS A 220 11.78 28.96 -20.89
C LYS A 220 11.65 30.27 -21.67
N GLY A 221 12.18 31.35 -21.15
CA GLY A 221 12.00 32.69 -21.68
C GLY A 221 10.52 33.09 -21.69
N ASP A 222 10.06 33.72 -22.77
CA ASP A 222 8.67 34.16 -22.95
C ASP A 222 7.72 33.06 -23.44
N ARG A 223 8.22 31.87 -23.73
CA ARG A 223 7.40 30.73 -24.21
C ARG A 223 6.44 30.27 -23.12
N LYS A 224 5.21 29.93 -23.49
CA LYS A 224 4.29 29.29 -22.56
C LYS A 224 4.69 27.82 -22.34
N PRO A 225 4.64 27.31 -21.11
CA PRO A 225 5.01 25.92 -20.83
C PRO A 225 4.23 24.90 -21.66
N GLU A 226 2.97 25.22 -21.96
CA GLU A 226 2.04 24.38 -22.74
C GLU A 226 2.43 24.28 -24.23
N GLU A 227 3.14 25.29 -24.74
CA GLU A 227 3.58 25.38 -26.15
C GLU A 227 4.97 24.77 -26.36
N ILE A 228 5.65 24.37 -25.27
CA ILE A 228 6.98 23.76 -25.36
C ILE A 228 6.81 22.28 -25.64
N GLU A 229 7.16 21.88 -26.86
CA GLU A 229 7.25 20.48 -27.22
C GLU A 229 8.35 19.75 -26.43
N GLU A 230 8.35 18.40 -26.45
CA GLU A 230 9.44 17.63 -25.87
C GLU A 230 10.76 18.09 -26.48
N CYS A 231 11.67 18.56 -25.63
CA CYS A 231 12.98 19.01 -26.07
C CYS A 231 14.07 18.45 -25.17
N SER A 232 15.25 18.30 -25.72
CA SER A 232 16.44 17.85 -25.00
C SER A 232 17.58 18.83 -25.21
N TRP A 233 18.42 18.97 -24.17
CA TRP A 233 19.67 19.73 -24.24
C TRP A 233 20.73 19.02 -23.41
N GLN A 234 21.98 19.33 -23.68
CA GLN A 234 23.13 18.80 -22.95
C GLN A 234 23.77 19.90 -22.12
N GLY A 235 24.32 19.53 -21.00
CA GLY A 235 25.04 20.43 -20.11
C GLY A 235 26.15 19.71 -19.37
N GLU A 236 26.96 20.49 -18.68
CA GLU A 236 28.02 20.01 -17.81
C GLU A 236 27.95 20.69 -16.45
N THR A 237 28.37 19.99 -15.42
CA THR A 237 28.42 20.49 -14.05
C THR A 237 29.53 19.78 -13.29
N GLU A 238 30.00 20.39 -12.20
CA GLU A 238 30.99 19.76 -11.31
C GLU A 238 30.25 19.20 -10.08
N ILE A 239 30.32 17.89 -9.87
CA ILE A 239 29.76 17.22 -8.70
C ILE A 239 30.89 16.57 -7.92
N ASN A 240 31.05 16.93 -6.64
CA ASN A 240 32.10 16.38 -5.76
C ASN A 240 33.53 16.50 -6.36
N GLY A 241 33.85 17.61 -7.01
CA GLY A 241 35.15 17.85 -7.63
C GLY A 241 35.38 17.07 -8.93
N LYS A 242 34.34 16.46 -9.53
CA LYS A 242 34.40 15.75 -10.79
C LYS A 242 33.49 16.39 -11.81
N GLN A 243 33.98 16.56 -13.02
CA GLN A 243 33.14 17.03 -14.13
C GLN A 243 32.17 15.95 -14.55
N ASN A 244 30.89 16.30 -14.55
CA ASN A 244 29.80 15.42 -14.95
C ASN A 244 29.07 16.04 -16.16
N PHE A 245 28.68 15.19 -17.08
CA PHE A 245 27.90 15.56 -18.26
C PHE A 245 26.50 15.02 -18.14
N PHE A 246 25.50 15.81 -18.50
CA PHE A 246 24.11 15.37 -18.47
C PHE A 246 23.36 15.77 -19.74
N ALA A 247 22.40 14.92 -20.13
CA ALA A 247 21.38 15.25 -21.09
C ALA A 247 20.07 15.53 -20.33
N ALA A 248 19.50 16.71 -20.52
CA ALA A 248 18.23 17.08 -19.92
C ALA A 248 17.10 16.91 -20.94
N ARG A 249 15.98 16.33 -20.51
CA ARG A 249 14.79 16.14 -21.32
C ARG A 249 13.59 16.74 -20.59
N TYR A 250 12.89 17.66 -21.28
CA TYR A 250 11.67 18.29 -20.79
C TYR A 250 10.43 17.54 -21.28
N ARG A 251 9.41 17.43 -20.42
CA ARG A 251 8.06 16.96 -20.77
C ARG A 251 6.98 17.71 -20.00
N GLY A 252 5.94 18.13 -20.72
CA GLY A 252 4.71 18.63 -20.11
C GLY A 252 3.87 17.51 -19.48
N ILE A 253 3.11 17.85 -18.47
CA ILE A 253 2.14 16.96 -17.82
C ILE A 253 0.75 17.53 -18.03
N TRP A 254 -0.18 16.69 -18.48
CA TRP A 254 -1.54 17.05 -18.83
C TRP A 254 -2.53 16.19 -18.05
N ASP A 255 -3.69 16.72 -17.70
CA ASP A 255 -4.76 15.97 -17.09
C ASP A 255 -5.61 15.19 -18.13
N GLU A 256 -6.62 14.46 -17.66
CA GLU A 256 -7.54 13.70 -18.51
C GLU A 256 -8.37 14.60 -19.47
N ASP A 257 -8.56 15.87 -19.11
CA ASP A 257 -9.24 16.87 -19.92
C ASP A 257 -8.29 17.65 -20.86
N ASN A 258 -7.03 17.17 -21.01
CA ASN A 258 -5.99 17.79 -21.81
C ASN A 258 -5.62 19.22 -21.37
N ARG A 259 -5.70 19.51 -20.05
CA ARG A 259 -5.26 20.77 -19.47
C ARG A 259 -3.86 20.61 -18.89
N PHE A 260 -2.99 21.58 -19.16
CA PHE A 260 -1.63 21.58 -18.63
C PHE A 260 -1.63 21.74 -17.11
N ILE A 261 -1.00 20.80 -16.40
CA ILE A 261 -0.92 20.80 -14.93
C ILE A 261 0.49 21.02 -14.39
N GLY A 262 1.50 20.95 -15.25
CA GLY A 262 2.90 21.15 -14.87
C GLY A 262 3.85 20.50 -15.85
N CYS A 263 5.11 20.44 -15.46
CA CYS A 263 6.14 19.79 -16.30
C CYS A 263 7.20 19.12 -15.44
N TYR A 264 7.99 18.26 -16.07
CA TYR A 264 9.15 17.67 -15.44
C TYR A 264 10.35 17.62 -16.37
N TYR A 265 11.53 17.57 -15.75
CA TYR A 265 12.80 17.35 -16.41
C TYR A 265 13.40 16.04 -15.92
N VAL A 266 13.99 15.30 -16.84
CA VAL A 266 14.88 14.19 -16.53
C VAL A 266 16.30 14.60 -16.95
N LEU A 267 17.23 14.57 -16.01
CA LEU A 267 18.64 14.86 -16.21
C LEU A 267 19.40 13.53 -16.22
N HIS A 268 19.65 13.01 -17.39
CA HIS A 268 20.35 11.74 -17.56
C HIS A 268 21.84 11.95 -17.44
N ASP A 269 22.53 11.17 -16.59
CA ASP A 269 24.00 11.23 -16.45
C ASP A 269 24.66 10.51 -17.62
N GLU A 270 25.33 11.27 -18.49
CA GLU A 270 26.06 10.77 -19.64
C GLU A 270 27.58 10.67 -19.39
N THR A 271 28.02 10.92 -18.17
CA THR A 271 29.46 11.01 -17.84
C THR A 271 30.22 9.75 -18.22
N GLU A 272 29.75 8.58 -17.78
CA GLU A 272 30.38 7.30 -18.11
C GLU A 272 30.33 6.97 -19.61
N HIS A 273 29.22 7.30 -20.25
CA HIS A 273 29.06 7.07 -21.70
C HIS A 273 30.04 7.93 -22.50
N ARG A 274 30.16 9.22 -22.16
CA ARG A 274 31.12 10.13 -22.82
C ARG A 274 32.56 9.69 -22.61
N LYS A 275 32.94 9.31 -21.40
CA LYS A 275 34.30 8.80 -21.13
C LYS A 275 34.64 7.58 -21.96
N LYS A 276 33.70 6.63 -22.08
CA LYS A 276 33.90 5.45 -22.93
C LYS A 276 34.08 5.82 -24.38
N LEU A 277 33.25 6.72 -24.91
CA LEU A 277 33.37 7.21 -26.28
C LEU A 277 34.69 7.93 -26.53
N GLU A 278 35.18 8.73 -25.57
CA GLU A 278 36.50 9.39 -25.66
C GLU A 278 37.62 8.37 -25.62
N GLU A 279 37.54 7.36 -24.74
CA GLU A 279 38.52 6.26 -24.73
C GLU A 279 38.53 5.45 -26.02
N GLU A 280 37.36 5.14 -26.58
CA GLU A 280 37.24 4.45 -27.86
C GLU A 280 37.83 5.31 -28.99
N ARG A 281 37.50 6.61 -29.04
CA ARG A 281 38.09 7.54 -30.02
C ARG A 281 39.61 7.63 -29.87
N TYR A 282 40.07 7.68 -28.62
CA TYR A 282 41.54 7.71 -28.38
C TYR A 282 42.18 6.43 -28.91
N ARG A 283 41.64 5.24 -28.61
CA ARG A 283 42.13 3.96 -29.11
C ARG A 283 42.07 3.82 -30.63
N SER A 284 41.04 4.42 -31.23
CA SER A 284 40.86 4.42 -32.70
C SER A 284 41.86 5.32 -33.42
N ASN A 285 42.30 6.42 -32.79
CA ASN A 285 43.08 7.46 -33.42
C ASN A 285 44.57 7.43 -33.04
N TYR A 286 44.92 6.80 -31.91
CA TYR A 286 46.27 6.81 -31.39
C TYR A 286 46.83 5.38 -31.23
N ASP A 287 48.14 5.24 -31.42
CA ASP A 287 48.85 4.02 -31.16
C ASP A 287 49.05 3.83 -29.64
N SER A 288 48.65 2.67 -29.12
CA SER A 288 48.63 2.39 -27.69
C SER A 288 50.01 2.31 -27.00
N LEU A 289 51.07 2.12 -27.78
CA LEU A 289 52.47 2.02 -27.26
C LEU A 289 53.17 3.36 -27.27
N THR A 290 52.97 4.15 -28.31
CA THR A 290 53.72 5.39 -28.55
C THR A 290 52.93 6.65 -28.16
N GLY A 291 51.58 6.56 -28.07
CA GLY A 291 50.72 7.71 -27.83
C GLY A 291 50.63 8.70 -29.00
N LEU A 292 51.20 8.35 -30.15
CA LEU A 292 51.12 9.15 -31.38
C LEU A 292 49.88 8.76 -32.19
N PHE A 293 49.52 9.57 -33.23
CA PHE A 293 48.50 9.16 -34.17
C PHE A 293 48.85 7.81 -34.79
N ASN A 294 47.86 6.92 -34.87
CA ASN A 294 48.04 5.72 -35.60
C ASN A 294 48.12 6.01 -37.12
N ARG A 295 48.53 5.02 -37.91
CA ARG A 295 48.78 5.21 -39.32
C ARG A 295 47.58 5.76 -40.06
N GLU A 296 46.41 5.27 -39.80
CA GLU A 296 45.16 5.64 -40.47
C GLU A 296 44.80 7.10 -40.17
N HIS A 297 44.73 7.47 -38.94
CA HIS A 297 44.37 8.83 -38.49
C HIS A 297 45.43 9.88 -38.89
N PHE A 298 46.69 9.49 -38.99
CA PHE A 298 47.78 10.35 -39.51
C PHE A 298 47.55 10.71 -40.99
N TYR A 299 47.23 9.72 -41.84
CA TYR A 299 47.00 9.99 -43.24
C TYR A 299 45.72 10.80 -43.47
N GLU A 300 44.64 10.51 -42.77
CA GLU A 300 43.41 11.30 -42.82
C GLU A 300 43.63 12.78 -42.42
N THR A 301 44.38 13.01 -41.36
CA THR A 301 44.71 14.36 -40.88
C THR A 301 45.57 15.12 -41.88
N VAL A 302 46.57 14.46 -42.48
CA VAL A 302 47.42 15.07 -43.50
C VAL A 302 46.64 15.41 -44.76
N GLU A 303 45.80 14.50 -45.25
CA GLU A 303 44.93 14.77 -46.41
C GLU A 303 44.02 15.97 -46.16
N GLN A 304 43.36 16.04 -44.99
CA GLN A 304 42.52 17.17 -44.66
C GLN A 304 43.28 18.49 -44.60
N GLN A 305 44.51 18.50 -44.09
CA GLN A 305 45.34 19.71 -44.06
C GLN A 305 45.82 20.15 -45.45
N ILE A 306 46.14 19.21 -46.32
CA ILE A 306 46.53 19.52 -47.73
C ILE A 306 45.32 20.10 -48.50
N VAL A 307 44.14 19.58 -48.30
CA VAL A 307 42.94 20.10 -48.97
C VAL A 307 42.53 21.48 -48.39
N ALA A 308 42.75 21.74 -47.12
CA ALA A 308 42.42 23.02 -46.48
C ALA A 308 43.44 24.17 -46.78
N ASN A 309 44.68 23.81 -47.15
CA ASN A 309 45.75 24.73 -47.52
C ASN A 309 46.42 24.26 -48.84
N PRO A 310 45.74 24.48 -50.01
CA PRO A 310 46.26 24.11 -51.29
C PRO A 310 47.47 24.92 -51.75
#